data_23819d63db1810eaab3dc9df22574abd
#
_entry.id   23819d63db1810eaab3dc9df22574abd
#
_cell.length_a   1.000
_cell.length_b   1.000
_cell.length_c   1.000
_cell.angle_alpha   90.00
_cell.angle_beta   90.00
_cell.angle_gamma   90.00
#
_symmetry.space_group_name_H-M   'P 1'
#
loop_
_entity.id
_entity.type
_entity.pdbx_description
1 polymer ?
#
loop_
_entity_poly.entity_id
_entity_poly.type
_entity_poly.pdbx_seq_one_letter_code
_entity_poly.pdbx_strand_id
1 'polypeptide(L)'
;VSCQALESEPLYGSDTMAKMAVAAEMGGAVGIRANYTSDIEAIKQAVALPIIGLLKREYPNYEVYITPTLKEVEEVVTAGAHIVAIDATDMSRPGNKTASDFIKEIKKEFHIMVLADVSTYEEGIKAQEAGADMVSTTMSGYTYYSPKLDGPDFGLIRELANDLTIPLIGEGRIWEPEEAVKALELGAYAIVVGTAI
;
A
#
# COMPACT_ATOMS: atom_id res chain seq x y z
N VAL A 1 -8.77 1.79 5.87
CA VAL A 1 -9.20 2.87 4.95
C VAL A 1 -7.97 3.62 4.45
N SER A 2 -7.98 4.00 3.16
CA SER A 2 -6.94 4.84 2.56
C SER A 2 -7.33 6.31 2.67
N CYS A 3 -6.65 7.05 3.55
CA CYS A 3 -6.80 8.50 3.75
C CYS A 3 -5.67 9.21 3.00
N GLN A 4 -5.90 9.53 1.72
CA GLN A 4 -4.91 10.16 0.85
C GLN A 4 -5.58 11.19 -0.05
N ALA A 5 -4.99 12.37 -0.15
CA ALA A 5 -5.36 13.38 -1.13
C ALA A 5 -4.10 14.04 -1.68
N LEU A 6 -4.05 14.28 -2.98
CA LEU A 6 -2.96 14.98 -3.65
C LEU A 6 -3.15 16.50 -3.53
N GLU A 7 -2.08 17.28 -3.70
CA GLU A 7 -2.09 18.75 -3.59
C GLU A 7 -3.15 19.45 -4.47
N SER A 8 -3.53 18.82 -5.58
CA SER A 8 -4.57 19.33 -6.48
C SER A 8 -6.00 18.95 -6.07
N GLU A 9 -6.18 18.12 -5.04
CA GLU A 9 -7.49 17.59 -4.64
C GLU A 9 -8.12 18.41 -3.51
N PRO A 10 -9.47 18.54 -3.47
CA PRO A 10 -10.17 19.39 -2.49
C PRO A 10 -9.96 18.99 -1.04
N LEU A 11 -9.67 17.72 -0.78
CA LEU A 11 -9.47 17.19 0.58
C LEU A 11 -7.99 17.22 1.03
N TYR A 12 -7.09 17.82 0.22
CA TYR A 12 -5.67 17.91 0.58
C TYR A 12 -5.45 18.63 1.90
N GLY A 13 -4.58 18.06 2.73
CA GLY A 13 -4.12 18.65 3.99
C GLY A 13 -4.27 17.70 5.18
N SER A 14 -3.27 17.73 6.04
CA SER A 14 -3.11 16.80 7.16
C SER A 14 -4.26 16.85 8.18
N ASP A 15 -4.83 18.03 8.44
CA ASP A 15 -6.02 18.16 9.27
C ASP A 15 -7.24 17.43 8.70
N THR A 16 -7.39 17.46 7.38
CA THR A 16 -8.47 16.75 6.68
C THR A 16 -8.25 15.25 6.75
N MET A 17 -7.02 14.80 6.49
CA MET A 17 -6.67 13.37 6.56
C MET A 17 -6.82 12.81 7.97
N ALA A 18 -6.46 13.58 9.00
CA ALA A 18 -6.69 13.21 10.40
C ALA A 18 -8.19 13.04 10.72
N LYS A 19 -9.05 13.95 10.25
CA LYS A 19 -10.52 13.85 10.41
C LYS A 19 -11.10 12.65 9.67
N MET A 20 -10.62 12.37 8.46
CA MET A 20 -11.00 11.17 7.71
C MET A 20 -10.60 9.89 8.46
N ALA A 21 -9.41 9.85 9.05
CA ALA A 21 -8.96 8.72 9.86
C ALA A 21 -9.84 8.49 11.09
N VAL A 22 -10.24 9.56 11.80
CA VAL A 22 -11.19 9.47 12.92
C VAL A 22 -12.54 8.95 12.44
N ALA A 23 -13.07 9.45 11.33
CA ALA A 23 -14.33 8.97 10.77
C ALA A 23 -14.24 7.49 10.35
N ALA A 24 -13.11 7.08 9.77
CA ALA A 24 -12.84 5.68 9.42
C ALA A 24 -12.80 4.78 10.67
N GLU A 25 -12.12 5.20 11.74
CA GLU A 25 -12.09 4.48 13.03
C GLU A 25 -13.50 4.33 13.61
N MET A 26 -14.31 5.40 13.61
CA MET A 26 -15.70 5.36 14.03
C MET A 26 -16.55 4.42 13.17
N GLY A 27 -16.21 4.28 11.89
CA GLY A 27 -16.82 3.33 10.95
C GLY A 27 -16.33 1.88 11.10
N GLY A 28 -15.39 1.62 12.01
CA GLY A 28 -14.88 0.28 12.28
C GLY A 28 -13.63 -0.10 11.48
N ALA A 29 -12.94 0.86 10.85
CA ALA A 29 -11.64 0.59 10.26
C ALA A 29 -10.64 0.11 11.30
N VAL A 30 -9.79 -0.84 10.92
CA VAL A 30 -8.76 -1.45 11.80
C VAL A 30 -7.35 -0.97 11.45
N GLY A 31 -7.19 -0.12 10.44
CA GLY A 31 -5.94 0.48 10.02
C GLY A 31 -6.16 1.59 9.01
N ILE A 32 -5.20 2.47 8.92
CA ILE A 32 -5.20 3.61 7.98
C ILE A 32 -4.02 3.50 7.04
N ARG A 33 -4.24 3.70 5.74
CA ARG A 33 -3.19 3.88 4.75
C ARG A 33 -3.07 5.37 4.43
N ALA A 34 -1.88 5.95 4.53
CA ALA A 34 -1.65 7.38 4.41
C ALA A 34 -0.43 7.72 3.56
N ASN A 35 -0.54 8.79 2.77
CA ASN A 35 0.54 9.39 2.01
C ASN A 35 0.98 10.70 2.70
N TYR A 36 2.23 11.12 2.48
CA TYR A 36 2.91 12.28 3.09
C TYR A 36 3.22 12.12 4.60
N THR A 37 4.38 12.63 4.98
CA THR A 37 4.85 12.62 6.38
C THR A 37 3.93 13.41 7.30
N SER A 38 3.47 14.60 6.86
CA SER A 38 2.54 15.43 7.61
C SER A 38 1.21 14.74 7.90
N ASP A 39 0.70 13.95 6.94
CA ASP A 39 -0.56 13.22 7.10
C ASP A 39 -0.38 12.05 8.06
N ILE A 40 0.72 11.30 7.92
CA ILE A 40 1.07 10.20 8.84
C ILE A 40 1.17 10.71 10.28
N GLU A 41 1.87 11.83 10.50
CA GLU A 41 2.02 12.45 11.82
C GLU A 41 0.68 12.91 12.41
N ALA A 42 -0.15 13.59 11.61
CA ALA A 42 -1.46 14.08 12.05
C ALA A 42 -2.42 12.93 12.36
N ILE A 43 -2.47 11.90 11.51
CA ILE A 43 -3.29 10.70 11.73
C ILE A 43 -2.83 9.97 12.98
N LYS A 44 -1.52 9.82 13.20
CA LYS A 44 -0.97 9.17 14.40
C LYS A 44 -1.37 9.87 15.71
N GLN A 45 -1.55 11.18 15.67
CA GLN A 45 -2.02 11.94 16.83
C GLN A 45 -3.53 11.82 17.03
N ALA A 46 -4.29 11.54 15.96
CA ALA A 46 -5.75 11.54 15.96
C ALA A 46 -6.37 10.17 16.30
N VAL A 47 -5.72 9.06 15.91
CA VAL A 47 -6.23 7.70 16.11
C VAL A 47 -5.16 6.76 16.65
N ALA A 48 -5.60 5.67 17.30
CA ALA A 48 -4.70 4.62 17.83
C ALA A 48 -4.51 3.43 16.87
N LEU A 49 -4.98 3.56 15.63
CA LEU A 49 -4.93 2.48 14.64
C LEU A 49 -3.53 2.31 14.03
N PRO A 50 -3.17 1.08 13.58
CA PRO A 50 -2.01 0.87 12.75
C PRO A 50 -2.03 1.75 11.50
N ILE A 51 -0.87 2.33 11.14
CA ILE A 51 -0.71 3.20 9.99
C ILE A 51 0.21 2.53 8.98
N ILE A 52 -0.31 2.31 7.77
CA ILE A 52 0.46 1.97 6.58
C ILE A 52 0.85 3.29 5.93
N GLY A 53 2.11 3.67 6.09
CA GLY A 53 2.64 4.91 5.51
C GLY A 53 3.30 4.67 4.16
N LEU A 54 3.20 5.67 3.29
CA LEU A 54 3.90 5.71 2.02
C LEU A 54 4.25 7.15 1.63
N LEU A 55 5.13 7.31 0.66
CA LEU A 55 5.37 8.59 0.00
C LEU A 55 5.31 8.41 -1.52
N LYS A 56 4.34 9.08 -2.15
CA LYS A 56 4.30 9.16 -3.61
C LYS A 56 5.29 10.21 -4.07
N ARG A 57 6.33 9.76 -4.78
CA ARG A 57 7.37 10.63 -5.35
C ARG A 57 7.82 10.10 -6.69
N GLU A 58 7.75 10.94 -7.70
CA GLU A 58 8.22 10.62 -9.04
C GLU A 58 9.71 10.97 -9.19
N TYR A 59 10.45 10.11 -9.88
CA TYR A 59 11.85 10.33 -10.25
C TYR A 59 11.98 10.31 -11.78
N PRO A 60 12.66 11.28 -12.39
CA PRO A 60 12.84 11.30 -13.85
C PRO A 60 13.43 9.98 -14.37
N ASN A 61 12.86 9.44 -15.43
CA ASN A 61 13.24 8.19 -16.09
C ASN A 61 13.00 6.90 -15.30
N TYR A 62 12.20 6.95 -14.22
CA TYR A 62 11.78 5.79 -13.46
C TYR A 62 10.26 5.75 -13.35
N GLU A 63 9.70 4.54 -13.24
CA GLU A 63 8.27 4.32 -13.30
C GLU A 63 7.64 4.11 -11.92
N VAL A 64 8.40 3.53 -10.97
CA VAL A 64 7.89 3.36 -9.61
C VAL A 64 7.76 4.69 -8.90
N TYR A 65 6.68 4.87 -8.14
CA TYR A 65 6.39 6.14 -7.45
C TYR A 65 5.94 5.98 -6.00
N ILE A 66 5.59 4.77 -5.55
CA ILE A 66 5.23 4.52 -4.14
C ILE A 66 6.51 4.18 -3.36
N THR A 67 6.94 5.10 -2.51
CA THR A 67 8.12 4.96 -1.63
C THR A 67 9.33 4.41 -2.41
N PRO A 68 9.82 5.12 -3.43
CA PRO A 68 10.71 4.55 -4.44
C PRO A 68 12.15 4.31 -3.99
N THR A 69 12.61 4.98 -2.92
CA THR A 69 13.98 4.86 -2.41
C THR A 69 14.04 4.74 -0.88
N LEU A 70 15.22 4.41 -0.32
CA LEU A 70 15.43 4.36 1.14
C LEU A 70 15.21 5.71 1.81
N LYS A 71 15.37 6.82 1.08
CA LYS A 71 15.08 8.15 1.59
C LYS A 71 13.61 8.29 1.99
N GLU A 72 12.69 7.88 1.10
CA GLU A 72 11.26 7.91 1.40
C GLU A 72 10.90 6.91 2.51
N VAL A 73 11.57 5.76 2.58
CA VAL A 73 11.40 4.82 3.70
C VAL A 73 11.77 5.48 5.03
N GLU A 74 12.92 6.15 5.11
CA GLU A 74 13.35 6.87 6.31
C GLU A 74 12.37 7.97 6.71
N GLU A 75 11.86 8.74 5.74
CA GLU A 75 10.86 9.77 5.96
C GLU A 75 9.56 9.17 6.55
N VAL A 76 9.08 8.06 6.02
CA VAL A 76 7.87 7.34 6.50
C VAL A 76 8.08 6.77 7.91
N VAL A 77 9.23 6.17 8.17
CA VAL A 77 9.60 5.65 9.50
C VAL A 77 9.66 6.76 10.52
N THR A 78 10.31 7.89 10.17
CA THR A 78 10.46 9.06 11.05
C THR A 78 9.10 9.69 11.37
N ALA A 79 8.18 9.76 10.41
CA ALA A 79 6.81 10.22 10.64
C ALA A 79 6.01 9.28 11.56
N GLY A 80 6.50 8.08 11.81
CA GLY A 80 5.97 7.15 12.80
C GLY A 80 4.93 6.18 12.26
N ALA A 81 4.98 5.84 10.98
CA ALA A 81 4.22 4.73 10.43
C ALA A 81 4.62 3.39 11.08
N HIS A 82 3.70 2.44 11.13
CA HIS A 82 3.92 1.10 11.66
C HIS A 82 4.32 0.11 10.56
N ILE A 83 3.89 0.39 9.34
CA ILE A 83 4.13 -0.40 8.13
C ILE A 83 4.52 0.57 7.03
N VAL A 84 5.54 0.27 6.24
CA VAL A 84 5.85 1.02 5.02
C VAL A 84 5.31 0.28 3.80
N ALA A 85 4.51 0.96 2.98
CA ALA A 85 4.10 0.44 1.68
C ALA A 85 5.08 0.91 0.61
N ILE A 86 5.49 0.00 -0.26
CA ILE A 86 6.41 0.25 -1.37
C ILE A 86 5.84 -0.29 -2.67
N ASP A 87 6.10 0.36 -3.76
CA ASP A 87 5.92 -0.22 -5.10
C ASP A 87 6.85 -1.44 -5.22
N ALA A 88 6.30 -2.63 -5.36
CA ALA A 88 7.05 -3.87 -5.49
C ALA A 88 6.87 -4.53 -6.88
N THR A 89 6.55 -3.71 -7.87
CA THR A 89 6.43 -4.13 -9.27
C THR A 89 7.80 -4.32 -9.93
N ASP A 90 7.80 -5.02 -11.08
CA ASP A 90 9.00 -5.18 -11.92
C ASP A 90 9.29 -3.91 -12.77
N MET A 91 8.61 -2.77 -12.50
CA MET A 91 8.88 -1.49 -13.15
C MET A 91 10.22 -0.89 -12.70
N SER A 92 10.76 0.03 -13.51
CA SER A 92 12.08 0.63 -13.27
C SER A 92 12.10 1.49 -11.99
N ARG A 93 13.10 1.27 -11.13
CA ARG A 93 13.31 1.95 -9.84
C ARG A 93 14.60 2.76 -9.82
N PRO A 94 14.66 3.92 -9.12
CA PRO A 94 15.90 4.64 -8.89
C PRO A 94 17.02 3.73 -8.38
N GLY A 95 18.21 3.88 -8.98
CA GLY A 95 19.36 3.02 -8.69
C GLY A 95 19.31 1.64 -9.37
N ASN A 96 18.36 1.39 -10.28
CA ASN A 96 18.19 0.15 -11.03
C ASN A 96 18.10 -1.12 -10.14
N LYS A 97 17.58 -0.97 -8.93
CA LYS A 97 17.36 -2.08 -8.00
C LYS A 97 16.07 -2.82 -8.34
N THR A 98 16.10 -4.14 -8.17
CA THR A 98 14.85 -4.92 -8.18
C THR A 98 14.03 -4.64 -6.92
N ALA A 99 12.72 -4.91 -6.96
CA ALA A 99 11.87 -4.84 -5.76
C ALA A 99 12.38 -5.77 -4.65
N SER A 100 12.85 -6.97 -5.00
CA SER A 100 13.42 -7.94 -4.06
C SER A 100 14.68 -7.42 -3.35
N ASP A 101 15.59 -6.76 -4.07
CA ASP A 101 16.78 -6.18 -3.46
C ASP A 101 16.42 -5.00 -2.56
N PHE A 102 15.44 -4.20 -2.98
CA PHE A 102 14.97 -3.07 -2.20
C PHE A 102 14.30 -3.51 -0.89
N ILE A 103 13.45 -4.55 -0.92
CA ILE A 103 12.85 -5.13 0.29
C ILE A 103 13.94 -5.62 1.25
N LYS A 104 14.92 -6.39 0.78
CA LYS A 104 16.04 -6.87 1.60
C LYS A 104 16.84 -5.74 2.24
N GLU A 105 17.04 -4.64 1.52
CA GLU A 105 17.75 -3.46 2.01
C GLU A 105 16.95 -2.75 3.10
N ILE A 106 15.63 -2.57 2.91
CA ILE A 106 14.75 -2.01 3.93
C ILE A 106 14.78 -2.87 5.20
N LYS A 107 14.62 -4.18 5.07
CA LYS A 107 14.62 -5.11 6.20
C LYS A 107 15.96 -5.14 6.95
N LYS A 108 17.06 -4.83 6.28
CA LYS A 108 18.39 -4.72 6.89
C LYS A 108 18.60 -3.42 7.64
N GLU A 109 18.08 -2.30 7.10
CA GLU A 109 18.39 -0.96 7.60
C GLU A 109 17.33 -0.43 8.58
N PHE A 110 16.07 -0.88 8.47
CA PHE A 110 14.96 -0.37 9.24
C PHE A 110 14.21 -1.47 10.00
N HIS A 111 13.80 -1.18 11.23
CA HIS A 111 12.90 -2.02 12.03
C HIS A 111 11.44 -1.64 11.74
N ILE A 112 10.98 -1.93 10.52
CA ILE A 112 9.61 -1.65 10.09
C ILE A 112 9.05 -2.84 9.31
N MET A 113 7.73 -3.04 9.38
CA MET A 113 7.04 -3.99 8.51
C MET A 113 6.93 -3.42 7.09
N VAL A 114 7.08 -4.28 6.08
CA VAL A 114 7.02 -3.92 4.67
C VAL A 114 5.76 -4.51 4.05
N LEU A 115 4.90 -3.65 3.49
CA LEU A 115 3.80 -4.00 2.60
C LEU A 115 4.25 -3.81 1.16
N ALA A 116 4.27 -4.90 0.40
CA ALA A 116 4.65 -4.91 -1.01
C ALA A 116 3.43 -4.72 -1.91
N ASP A 117 3.31 -3.56 -2.55
CA ASP A 117 2.26 -3.27 -3.55
C ASP A 117 2.64 -3.90 -4.89
N VAL A 118 1.90 -4.91 -5.32
CA VAL A 118 2.19 -5.70 -6.52
C VAL A 118 1.07 -5.61 -7.56
N SER A 119 1.40 -5.94 -8.80
CA SER A 119 0.48 -5.97 -9.94
C SER A 119 0.29 -7.37 -10.54
N THR A 120 1.15 -8.32 -10.20
CA THR A 120 1.12 -9.70 -10.70
C THR A 120 1.38 -10.71 -9.59
N TYR A 121 1.05 -11.97 -9.88
CA TYR A 121 1.32 -13.10 -8.99
C TYR A 121 2.82 -13.28 -8.72
N GLU A 122 3.63 -13.24 -9.77
CA GLU A 122 5.07 -13.43 -9.68
C GLU A 122 5.75 -12.37 -8.80
N GLU A 123 5.29 -11.13 -8.89
CA GLU A 123 5.77 -10.04 -8.03
C GLU A 123 5.45 -10.32 -6.56
N GLY A 124 4.24 -10.81 -6.27
CA GLY A 124 3.83 -11.17 -4.91
C GLY A 124 4.68 -12.27 -4.29
N ILE A 125 4.96 -13.33 -5.05
CA ILE A 125 5.81 -14.43 -4.59
C ILE A 125 7.25 -13.94 -4.37
N LYS A 126 7.83 -13.19 -5.33
CA LYS A 126 9.17 -12.60 -5.17
C LYS A 126 9.26 -11.67 -3.95
N ALA A 127 8.21 -10.90 -3.67
CA ALA A 127 8.18 -9.99 -2.51
C ALA A 127 8.21 -10.78 -1.20
N GLN A 128 7.41 -11.85 -1.07
CA GLN A 128 7.45 -12.74 0.09
C GLN A 128 8.83 -13.37 0.27
N GLU A 129 9.43 -13.92 -0.81
CA GLU A 129 10.77 -14.52 -0.78
C GLU A 129 11.86 -13.52 -0.40
N ALA A 130 11.67 -12.25 -0.73
CA ALA A 130 12.57 -11.16 -0.36
C ALA A 130 12.43 -10.73 1.12
N GLY A 131 11.39 -11.17 1.82
CA GLY A 131 11.15 -10.87 3.24
C GLY A 131 10.14 -9.76 3.49
N ALA A 132 9.24 -9.45 2.53
CA ALA A 132 8.07 -8.62 2.80
C ALA A 132 7.21 -9.26 3.91
N ASP A 133 6.59 -8.42 4.75
CA ASP A 133 5.72 -8.89 5.83
C ASP A 133 4.26 -9.07 5.36
N MET A 134 3.89 -8.36 4.30
CA MET A 134 2.56 -8.40 3.66
C MET A 134 2.67 -8.11 2.18
N VAL A 135 1.69 -8.56 1.40
CA VAL A 135 1.53 -8.23 -0.03
C VAL A 135 0.18 -7.55 -0.24
N SER A 136 0.11 -6.58 -1.16
CA SER A 136 -1.14 -5.93 -1.55
C SER A 136 -1.30 -5.89 -3.07
N THR A 137 -2.53 -6.09 -3.56
CA THR A 137 -2.87 -6.04 -4.99
C THR A 137 -3.01 -4.61 -5.55
N THR A 138 -2.54 -3.62 -4.82
CA THR A 138 -2.67 -2.17 -5.11
C THR A 138 -2.31 -1.81 -6.55
N MET A 139 -1.24 -2.40 -7.09
CA MET A 139 -0.69 -2.03 -8.41
C MET A 139 -1.33 -2.80 -9.57
N SER A 140 -2.23 -3.76 -9.31
CA SER A 140 -2.97 -4.44 -10.40
C SER A 140 -3.75 -3.43 -11.23
N GLY A 141 -3.51 -3.43 -12.54
CA GLY A 141 -4.08 -2.47 -13.49
C GLY A 141 -3.31 -1.15 -13.62
N TYR A 142 -2.29 -0.89 -12.81
CA TYR A 142 -1.48 0.33 -12.88
C TYR A 142 -0.12 0.14 -13.55
N THR A 143 0.27 -1.09 -13.88
CA THR A 143 1.44 -1.37 -14.73
C THR A 143 1.01 -1.58 -16.19
N TYR A 144 1.95 -1.45 -17.13
CA TYR A 144 1.65 -1.64 -18.56
C TYR A 144 1.42 -3.11 -18.93
N TYR A 145 1.83 -4.04 -18.07
CA TYR A 145 1.72 -5.50 -18.28
C TYR A 145 0.63 -6.16 -17.44
N SER A 146 0.06 -5.48 -16.46
CA SER A 146 -1.06 -6.03 -15.69
C SER A 146 -2.42 -5.76 -16.35
N PRO A 147 -3.43 -6.61 -16.13
CA PRO A 147 -4.72 -6.48 -16.78
C PRO A 147 -5.45 -5.21 -16.35
N LYS A 148 -6.06 -4.52 -17.32
CA LYS A 148 -6.94 -3.37 -17.06
C LYS A 148 -8.34 -3.88 -16.77
N LEU A 149 -8.77 -3.81 -15.52
CA LEU A 149 -10.07 -4.28 -15.04
C LEU A 149 -10.92 -3.10 -14.54
N ASP A 150 -12.24 -3.17 -14.69
CA ASP A 150 -13.16 -2.16 -14.18
C ASP A 150 -13.39 -2.29 -12.66
N GLY A 151 -13.27 -3.50 -12.10
CA GLY A 151 -13.41 -3.82 -10.67
C GLY A 151 -12.12 -4.39 -10.06
N PRO A 152 -12.22 -4.92 -8.82
CA PRO A 152 -11.09 -5.55 -8.13
C PRO A 152 -10.54 -6.76 -8.89
N ASP A 153 -9.25 -6.99 -8.77
CA ASP A 153 -8.61 -8.16 -9.36
C ASP A 153 -8.79 -9.41 -8.47
N PHE A 154 -9.99 -9.98 -8.53
CA PHE A 154 -10.33 -11.19 -7.78
C PHE A 154 -9.53 -12.43 -8.23
N GLY A 155 -9.02 -12.42 -9.47
CA GLY A 155 -8.14 -13.48 -9.98
C GLY A 155 -6.82 -13.46 -9.22
N LEU A 156 -6.15 -12.31 -9.21
CA LEU A 156 -4.90 -12.12 -8.51
C LEU A 156 -5.03 -12.35 -6.99
N ILE A 157 -6.12 -11.85 -6.36
CA ILE A 157 -6.39 -12.10 -4.94
C ILE A 157 -6.45 -13.60 -4.66
N ARG A 158 -7.19 -14.37 -5.45
CA ARG A 158 -7.32 -15.82 -5.25
C ARG A 158 -6.00 -16.55 -5.43
N GLU A 159 -5.25 -16.23 -6.48
CA GLU A 159 -3.97 -16.88 -6.78
C GLU A 159 -2.95 -16.63 -5.67
N LEU A 160 -2.78 -15.38 -5.27
CA LEU A 160 -1.88 -15.02 -4.18
C LEU A 160 -2.30 -15.59 -2.83
N ALA A 161 -3.61 -15.59 -2.51
CA ALA A 161 -4.10 -16.13 -1.25
C ALA A 161 -3.86 -17.64 -1.09
N ASN A 162 -3.77 -18.40 -2.19
CA ASN A 162 -3.47 -19.82 -2.14
C ASN A 162 -2.01 -20.13 -1.81
N ASP A 163 -1.08 -19.28 -2.24
CA ASP A 163 0.36 -19.61 -2.23
C ASP A 163 1.18 -18.73 -1.27
N LEU A 164 0.67 -17.56 -0.88
CA LEU A 164 1.33 -16.74 0.13
C LEU A 164 1.15 -17.35 1.53
N THR A 165 2.22 -17.30 2.33
CA THR A 165 2.21 -17.64 3.76
C THR A 165 2.16 -16.41 4.65
N ILE A 166 2.28 -15.22 4.08
CA ILE A 166 2.15 -13.91 4.72
C ILE A 166 0.80 -13.28 4.38
N PRO A 167 0.29 -12.33 5.17
CA PRO A 167 -0.99 -11.69 4.92
C PRO A 167 -1.10 -11.03 3.53
N LEU A 168 -2.19 -11.30 2.82
CA LEU A 168 -2.57 -10.64 1.58
C LEU A 168 -3.59 -9.54 1.87
N ILE A 169 -3.35 -8.35 1.37
CA ILE A 169 -4.26 -7.21 1.42
C ILE A 169 -4.92 -7.04 0.04
N GLY A 170 -6.24 -7.14 -0.02
CA GLY A 170 -7.00 -6.82 -1.23
C GLY A 170 -7.17 -5.31 -1.38
N GLU A 171 -6.56 -4.70 -2.37
CA GLU A 171 -6.68 -3.27 -2.65
C GLU A 171 -6.82 -3.01 -4.15
N GLY A 172 -7.59 -2.00 -4.50
CA GLY A 172 -7.79 -1.53 -5.87
C GLY A 172 -9.22 -1.75 -6.38
N ARG A 173 -9.88 -0.64 -6.73
CA ARG A 173 -11.21 -0.60 -7.37
C ARG A 173 -12.31 -1.36 -6.61
N ILE A 174 -12.24 -1.40 -5.29
CA ILE A 174 -13.33 -1.89 -4.42
C ILE A 174 -14.29 -0.73 -4.23
N TRP A 175 -15.47 -0.81 -4.83
CA TRP A 175 -16.49 0.24 -4.80
C TRP A 175 -17.68 -0.15 -3.94
N GLU A 176 -18.05 -1.43 -3.91
CA GLU A 176 -19.24 -1.92 -3.26
C GLU A 176 -18.89 -2.84 -2.09
N PRO A 177 -19.71 -2.88 -1.02
CA PRO A 177 -19.48 -3.76 0.12
C PRO A 177 -19.39 -5.25 -0.25
N GLU A 178 -20.14 -5.67 -1.28
CA GLU A 178 -20.14 -7.04 -1.78
C GLU A 178 -18.78 -7.43 -2.39
N GLU A 179 -18.10 -6.48 -3.02
CA GLU A 179 -16.74 -6.69 -3.56
C GLU A 179 -15.74 -6.87 -2.42
N ALA A 180 -15.88 -6.09 -1.34
CA ALA A 180 -15.08 -6.23 -0.14
C ALA A 180 -15.26 -7.62 0.51
N VAL A 181 -16.51 -8.05 0.68
CA VAL A 181 -16.83 -9.40 1.20
C VAL A 181 -16.22 -10.47 0.31
N LYS A 182 -16.38 -10.36 -1.02
CA LYS A 182 -15.84 -11.32 -1.97
C LYS A 182 -14.30 -11.40 -1.93
N ALA A 183 -13.60 -10.28 -1.76
CA ALA A 183 -12.14 -10.28 -1.59
C ALA A 183 -11.71 -11.08 -0.35
N LEU A 184 -12.42 -10.90 0.77
CA LEU A 184 -12.17 -11.66 2.01
C LEU A 184 -12.50 -13.16 1.85
N GLU A 185 -13.60 -13.50 1.20
CA GLU A 185 -13.98 -14.89 0.89
C GLU A 185 -12.95 -15.60 -0.02
N LEU A 186 -12.27 -14.85 -0.89
CA LEU A 186 -11.19 -15.36 -1.74
C LEU A 186 -9.86 -15.52 -1.01
N GLY A 187 -9.77 -15.14 0.28
CA GLY A 187 -8.62 -15.37 1.13
C GLY A 187 -7.78 -14.11 1.43
N ALA A 188 -8.22 -12.91 1.05
CA ALA A 188 -7.57 -11.70 1.52
C ALA A 188 -7.68 -11.64 3.06
N TYR A 189 -6.57 -11.33 3.73
CA TYR A 189 -6.53 -11.15 5.18
C TYR A 189 -7.27 -9.88 5.62
N ALA A 190 -7.13 -8.83 4.82
CA ALA A 190 -7.82 -7.56 5.00
C ALA A 190 -8.00 -6.88 3.63
N ILE A 191 -8.77 -5.80 3.61
CA ILE A 191 -8.96 -4.98 2.41
C ILE A 191 -8.58 -3.52 2.69
N VAL A 192 -8.19 -2.80 1.65
CA VAL A 192 -8.03 -1.34 1.67
C VAL A 192 -9.00 -0.72 0.68
N VAL A 193 -9.81 0.20 1.17
CA VAL A 193 -10.75 1.00 0.36
C VAL A 193 -10.32 2.47 0.44
N GLY A 194 -10.30 3.15 -0.68
CA GLY A 194 -9.95 4.57 -0.80
C GLY A 194 -11.06 5.37 -1.49
N THR A 195 -11.02 5.47 -2.80
CA THR A 195 -11.88 6.36 -3.61
C THR A 195 -13.40 6.16 -3.42
N ALA A 196 -13.83 5.03 -2.90
CA ALA A 196 -15.25 4.75 -2.61
C ALA A 196 -15.76 5.33 -1.28
N ILE A 197 -14.86 6.00 -0.49
CA ILE A 197 -15.20 6.55 0.84
C ILE A 197 -15.17 8.09 0.84
#